data_2f219b10ef05bc9b8f8eb9f5945d52b0
#
_entry.id   2f219b10ef05bc9b8f8eb9f5945d52b0
#
_cell.length_a   1.000
_cell.length_b   1.000
_cell.length_c   1.000
_cell.angle_alpha   90.00
_cell.angle_beta   90.00
_cell.angle_gamma   90.00
#
_symmetry.space_group_name_H-M   'P 1'
#
loop_
_entity.id
_entity.type
_entity.pdbx_description
1 polymer ?
#
loop_
_entity_poly.entity_id
_entity_poly.type
_entity_poly.pdbx_seq_one_letter_code
_entity_poly.pdbx_strand_id
1 'polypeptide(L)'
;MRLTTFFFVIILFSLLVNACNTPNSNEQTNKEQDTIKVAAETQEPLVEEVLTAEEQAALTPDEVVTLFKEGNKRFMSNDLTARDHSAQVRKSTNAQFPKAIVLSCVDSRVPVEDVFDRGIGDIFVARVAGNFVYEDILGSMEFACKVSGSKLILVMGHEHCGAVKAAIDDVKLGNITTMLTKIQPAVEMTTQIEGEKSSKNEALVHEVCVNNVKYNLEEIRKKSPILKEMEEKGEIQIVGAVYDMDAGEVTFM
;
A
#
# COMPACT_ATOMS: atom_id res chain seq x y z
N MET A 1 23.86 50.45 26.21
CA MET A 1 22.86 51.17 27.00
C MET A 1 21.99 52.00 26.05
N ARG A 2 20.88 51.39 25.61
CA ARG A 2 19.71 52.07 25.02
C ARG A 2 18.48 51.23 25.25
N LEU A 3 17.64 51.70 26.13
CA LEU A 3 16.36 51.21 26.58
C LEU A 3 15.31 51.61 25.51
N THR A 4 14.55 50.69 24.96
CA THR A 4 13.37 50.97 24.12
C THR A 4 12.15 50.38 24.75
N THR A 5 11.26 51.26 25.13
CA THR A 5 10.01 51.12 25.86
C THR A 5 8.92 50.50 24.95
N PHE A 6 8.28 49.44 25.39
CA PHE A 6 7.07 48.90 24.73
C PHE A 6 5.81 49.57 25.32
N PHE A 7 5.03 50.20 24.44
CA PHE A 7 3.71 50.74 24.74
C PHE A 7 2.65 49.61 24.61
N PHE A 8 1.92 49.39 25.73
CA PHE A 8 0.71 48.54 25.74
C PHE A 8 -0.48 49.45 25.40
N VAL A 9 -1.21 49.11 24.33
CA VAL A 9 -2.53 49.74 24.01
C VAL A 9 -3.62 48.76 24.44
N ILE A 10 -4.36 49.18 25.51
CA ILE A 10 -5.57 48.50 25.98
C ILE A 10 -6.74 49.12 25.23
N ILE A 11 -7.43 48.33 24.41
CA ILE A 11 -8.72 48.70 23.79
C ILE A 11 -9.82 48.12 24.63
N LEU A 12 -10.56 49.06 25.27
CA LEU A 12 -11.77 48.78 26.06
C LEU A 12 -12.96 48.68 25.09
N PHE A 13 -13.66 47.54 25.03
CA PHE A 13 -14.86 47.36 24.22
C PHE A 13 -16.07 47.39 25.17
N SER A 14 -16.84 48.47 25.10
CA SER A 14 -18.05 48.68 25.88
C SER A 14 -19.25 47.94 25.28
N LEU A 15 -19.89 47.12 26.09
CA LEU A 15 -21.15 46.46 25.81
C LEU A 15 -22.32 47.51 25.89
N LEU A 16 -23.06 47.67 24.80
CA LEU A 16 -24.38 48.29 24.79
C LEU A 16 -25.44 47.21 24.76
N VAL A 17 -26.17 47.11 25.86
CA VAL A 17 -27.36 46.29 25.99
C VAL A 17 -28.55 47.14 25.53
N ASN A 18 -29.24 46.74 24.45
CA ASN A 18 -30.52 47.30 24.06
C ASN A 18 -31.61 46.28 24.36
N ALA A 19 -32.43 46.62 25.36
CA ALA A 19 -33.69 45.96 25.62
C ALA A 19 -34.79 46.61 24.77
N CYS A 20 -35.47 45.86 23.96
CA CYS A 20 -36.73 46.27 23.35
C CYS A 20 -37.81 45.21 23.50
N ASN A 21 -38.87 45.69 24.06
CA ASN A 21 -40.19 45.23 24.40
C ASN A 21 -40.90 44.41 23.29
N THR A 22 -41.61 43.36 23.67
CA THR A 22 -42.59 42.60 22.88
C THR A 22 -43.91 43.32 22.73
N PRO A 23 -44.65 43.12 21.65
CA PRO A 23 -46.08 42.83 21.76
C PRO A 23 -46.42 41.44 21.18
N ASN A 24 -47.24 40.78 21.93
CA ASN A 24 -47.92 39.53 21.75
C ASN A 24 -48.87 39.59 20.53
N SER A 25 -48.74 38.68 19.58
CA SER A 25 -49.84 38.31 18.69
C SER A 25 -49.73 36.83 18.35
N ASN A 26 -50.71 36.07 18.84
CA ASN A 26 -50.97 34.69 18.49
C ASN A 26 -51.21 34.56 16.98
N GLU A 27 -50.33 33.87 16.29
CA GLU A 27 -50.64 33.20 15.03
C GLU A 27 -50.02 31.80 15.06
N GLN A 28 -50.90 30.82 15.24
CA GLN A 28 -50.59 29.42 15.08
C GLN A 28 -50.36 29.15 13.60
N THR A 29 -49.12 29.07 13.19
CA THR A 29 -48.73 28.39 11.94
C THR A 29 -48.18 27.02 12.30
N ASN A 30 -49.00 25.99 12.04
CA ASN A 30 -48.60 24.61 11.95
C ASN A 30 -47.45 24.49 10.92
N LYS A 31 -46.21 24.42 11.39
CA LYS A 31 -45.11 23.89 10.60
C LYS A 31 -45.13 22.39 10.83
N GLU A 32 -45.62 21.65 9.84
CA GLU A 32 -45.30 20.24 9.67
C GLU A 32 -43.79 20.08 9.79
N GLN A 33 -43.37 19.47 10.88
CA GLN A 33 -42.03 18.94 10.99
C GLN A 33 -41.93 17.71 10.05
N ASP A 34 -41.47 17.95 8.84
CA ASP A 34 -40.93 16.88 8.02
C ASP A 34 -39.76 16.25 8.79
N THR A 35 -40.06 15.28 9.61
CA THR A 35 -39.08 14.35 10.14
C THR A 35 -38.58 13.51 8.97
N ILE A 36 -37.48 13.95 8.38
CA ILE A 36 -36.67 13.09 7.51
C ILE A 36 -36.30 11.86 8.36
N LYS A 37 -37.06 10.78 8.16
CA LYS A 37 -36.65 9.47 8.62
C LYS A 37 -35.39 9.09 7.79
N VAL A 38 -34.22 9.44 8.31
CA VAL A 38 -32.99 8.81 7.87
C VAL A 38 -33.19 7.32 8.20
N ALA A 39 -33.44 6.53 7.18
CA ALA A 39 -33.39 5.08 7.31
C ALA A 39 -32.02 4.78 7.92
N ALA A 40 -32.01 4.17 9.09
CA ALA A 40 -30.79 3.62 9.65
C ALA A 40 -30.34 2.53 8.66
N GLU A 41 -29.39 2.86 7.77
CA GLU A 41 -28.65 1.85 7.05
C GLU A 41 -28.03 0.96 8.13
N THR A 42 -28.41 -0.29 8.14
CA THR A 42 -27.77 -1.32 8.96
C THR A 42 -26.35 -1.46 8.41
N GLN A 43 -25.41 -0.71 8.99
CA GLN A 43 -23.99 -0.90 8.69
C GLN A 43 -23.64 -2.35 9.03
N GLU A 44 -23.09 -3.06 8.05
CA GLU A 44 -22.53 -4.38 8.31
C GLU A 44 -21.49 -4.29 9.44
N PRO A 45 -21.42 -5.30 10.32
CA PRO A 45 -20.46 -5.30 11.41
C PRO A 45 -19.03 -5.25 10.85
N LEU A 46 -18.20 -4.35 11.40
CA LEU A 46 -16.80 -4.24 11.01
C LEU A 46 -16.03 -5.51 11.33
N VAL A 47 -15.13 -5.94 10.43
CA VAL A 47 -14.25 -7.08 10.68
C VAL A 47 -13.19 -6.70 11.70
N GLU A 48 -13.21 -7.35 12.86
CA GLU A 48 -12.26 -7.17 13.97
C GLU A 48 -11.18 -8.26 14.00
N GLU A 49 -11.46 -9.41 13.36
CA GLU A 49 -10.60 -10.59 13.48
C GLU A 49 -9.26 -10.38 12.77
N VAL A 50 -8.22 -11.00 13.35
CA VAL A 50 -6.89 -11.16 12.78
C VAL A 50 -6.58 -12.64 12.64
N LEU A 51 -5.71 -13.01 11.71
CA LEU A 51 -5.36 -14.39 11.45
C LEU A 51 -4.74 -15.05 12.69
N THR A 52 -5.10 -16.30 12.95
CA THR A 52 -4.50 -17.16 13.98
C THR A 52 -3.39 -18.04 13.41
N ALA A 53 -2.58 -18.65 14.28
CA ALA A 53 -1.53 -19.59 13.88
C ALA A 53 -2.09 -20.82 13.13
N GLU A 54 -3.23 -21.34 13.60
CA GLU A 54 -3.90 -22.49 13.02
C GLU A 54 -4.45 -22.19 11.63
N GLU A 55 -5.08 -21.02 11.45
CA GLU A 55 -5.59 -20.55 10.16
C GLU A 55 -4.46 -20.32 9.17
N GLN A 56 -3.36 -19.66 9.58
CA GLN A 56 -2.18 -19.48 8.72
C GLN A 56 -1.58 -20.81 8.31
N ALA A 57 -1.42 -21.76 9.25
CA ALA A 57 -0.84 -23.07 8.97
C ALA A 57 -1.67 -23.90 7.98
N ALA A 58 -3.00 -23.71 7.98
CA ALA A 58 -3.92 -24.39 7.08
C ALA A 58 -3.90 -23.85 5.64
N LEU A 59 -3.39 -22.61 5.44
CA LEU A 59 -3.32 -22.01 4.11
C LEU A 59 -2.27 -22.67 3.22
N THR A 60 -2.64 -22.89 1.97
CA THR A 60 -1.71 -23.24 0.89
C THR A 60 -1.23 -21.97 0.15
N PRO A 61 -0.07 -22.02 -0.54
CA PRO A 61 0.37 -20.92 -1.36
C PRO A 61 -0.64 -20.49 -2.44
N ASP A 62 -1.30 -21.44 -3.11
CA ASP A 62 -2.31 -21.17 -4.15
C ASP A 62 -3.53 -20.44 -3.60
N GLU A 63 -3.99 -20.80 -2.40
CA GLU A 63 -5.07 -20.10 -1.72
C GLU A 63 -4.68 -18.66 -1.42
N VAL A 64 -3.44 -18.41 -0.98
CA VAL A 64 -2.98 -17.04 -0.72
C VAL A 64 -2.96 -16.21 -1.99
N VAL A 65 -2.47 -16.76 -3.12
CA VAL A 65 -2.53 -16.09 -4.43
C VAL A 65 -3.98 -15.77 -4.83
N THR A 66 -4.89 -16.71 -4.60
CA THR A 66 -6.33 -16.52 -4.88
C THR A 66 -6.91 -15.39 -4.04
N LEU A 67 -6.63 -15.39 -2.73
CA LEU A 67 -7.07 -14.32 -1.81
C LEU A 67 -6.57 -12.93 -2.24
N PHE A 68 -5.35 -12.84 -2.77
CA PHE A 68 -4.79 -11.59 -3.28
C PHE A 68 -5.52 -11.11 -4.54
N LYS A 69 -5.79 -12.02 -5.49
CA LYS A 69 -6.56 -11.71 -6.71
C LYS A 69 -7.98 -11.25 -6.38
N GLU A 70 -8.64 -11.89 -5.43
CA GLU A 70 -9.98 -11.50 -4.97
C GLU A 70 -9.97 -10.15 -4.23
N GLY A 71 -8.97 -9.92 -3.39
CA GLY A 71 -8.77 -8.63 -2.72
C GLY A 71 -8.58 -7.49 -3.72
N ASN A 72 -7.77 -7.69 -4.75
CA ASN A 72 -7.58 -6.69 -5.79
C ASN A 72 -8.87 -6.40 -6.58
N LYS A 73 -9.71 -7.40 -6.84
CA LYS A 73 -11.04 -7.17 -7.44
C LYS A 73 -11.91 -6.27 -6.56
N ARG A 74 -11.91 -6.47 -5.24
CA ARG A 74 -12.65 -5.59 -4.30
C ARG A 74 -12.09 -4.18 -4.30
N PHE A 75 -10.75 -4.04 -4.33
CA PHE A 75 -10.11 -2.73 -4.45
C PHE A 75 -10.55 -1.98 -5.72
N MET A 76 -10.49 -2.62 -6.89
CA MET A 76 -10.93 -2.03 -8.15
C MET A 76 -12.41 -1.66 -8.18
N SER A 77 -13.26 -2.41 -7.49
CA SER A 77 -14.71 -2.13 -7.41
C SER A 77 -15.08 -1.16 -6.29
N ASN A 78 -14.09 -0.63 -5.55
CA ASN A 78 -14.30 0.22 -4.36
C ASN A 78 -15.18 -0.45 -3.30
N ASP A 79 -15.03 -1.76 -3.13
CA ASP A 79 -15.78 -2.62 -2.22
C ASP A 79 -14.83 -3.30 -1.22
N LEU A 80 -13.98 -2.48 -0.57
CA LEU A 80 -13.04 -2.95 0.43
C LEU A 80 -13.77 -3.45 1.67
N THR A 81 -13.23 -4.51 2.26
CA THR A 81 -13.73 -5.06 3.53
C THR A 81 -13.70 -3.99 4.63
N ALA A 82 -14.85 -3.68 5.20
CA ALA A 82 -14.95 -2.75 6.32
C ALA A 82 -14.34 -3.36 7.59
N ARG A 83 -13.30 -2.73 8.17
CA ARG A 83 -12.52 -3.25 9.31
C ARG A 83 -12.52 -2.30 10.50
N ASP A 84 -12.59 -2.84 11.70
CA ASP A 84 -12.21 -2.11 12.93
C ASP A 84 -10.70 -2.24 13.14
N HIS A 85 -9.95 -1.29 12.59
CA HIS A 85 -8.49 -1.26 12.74
C HIS A 85 -8.05 -1.16 14.21
N SER A 86 -8.81 -0.47 15.07
CA SER A 86 -8.50 -0.38 16.50
C SER A 86 -8.61 -1.73 17.20
N ALA A 87 -9.63 -2.53 16.88
CA ALA A 87 -9.78 -3.89 17.37
C ALA A 87 -8.66 -4.79 16.85
N GLN A 88 -8.36 -4.72 15.54
CA GLN A 88 -7.27 -5.51 14.93
C GLN A 88 -5.90 -5.18 15.51
N VAL A 89 -5.58 -3.90 15.76
CA VAL A 89 -4.34 -3.49 16.45
C VAL A 89 -4.24 -4.15 17.82
N ARG A 90 -5.30 -4.12 18.62
CA ARG A 90 -5.31 -4.75 19.96
C ARG A 90 -5.15 -6.27 19.88
N LYS A 91 -5.84 -6.92 18.93
CA LYS A 91 -5.78 -8.38 18.75
C LYS A 91 -4.43 -8.86 18.24
N SER A 92 -3.73 -8.07 17.42
CA SER A 92 -2.41 -8.41 16.87
C SER A 92 -1.22 -8.02 17.75
N THR A 93 -1.44 -7.39 18.92
CA THR A 93 -0.37 -6.84 19.78
C THR A 93 0.71 -7.88 20.17
N ASN A 94 0.30 -9.09 20.48
CA ASN A 94 1.20 -10.11 21.04
C ASN A 94 1.73 -11.12 20.02
N ALA A 95 1.10 -11.23 18.85
CA ALA A 95 1.47 -12.16 17.79
C ALA A 95 0.94 -11.69 16.45
N GLN A 96 1.59 -12.15 15.36
CA GLN A 96 1.16 -11.92 13.98
C GLN A 96 1.36 -13.20 13.16
N PHE A 97 0.44 -13.47 12.25
CA PHE A 97 0.45 -14.66 11.40
C PHE A 97 0.21 -14.28 9.94
N PRO A 98 1.11 -13.47 9.34
CA PRO A 98 0.90 -12.92 8.00
C PRO A 98 0.95 -14.00 6.92
N LYS A 99 0.05 -13.90 5.93
CA LYS A 99 -0.09 -14.85 4.83
C LYS A 99 1.05 -14.74 3.82
N ALA A 100 1.62 -13.55 3.68
CA ALA A 100 2.56 -13.22 2.61
C ALA A 100 3.54 -12.12 3.01
N ILE A 101 4.61 -11.99 2.20
CA ILE A 101 5.42 -10.77 2.11
C ILE A 101 5.35 -10.21 0.70
N VAL A 102 5.06 -8.90 0.57
CA VAL A 102 5.05 -8.17 -0.69
C VAL A 102 6.26 -7.26 -0.77
N LEU A 103 7.10 -7.43 -1.79
CA LEU A 103 8.12 -6.44 -2.17
C LEU A 103 7.51 -5.46 -3.15
N SER A 104 7.39 -4.19 -2.76
CA SER A 104 6.84 -3.13 -3.58
C SER A 104 7.76 -1.91 -3.66
N CYS A 105 7.43 -0.98 -4.54
CA CYS A 105 8.10 0.33 -4.58
C CYS A 105 7.71 1.20 -3.37
N VAL A 106 8.56 2.18 -3.04
CA VAL A 106 8.23 3.23 -2.06
C VAL A 106 7.22 4.25 -2.60
N ASP A 107 6.76 4.12 -3.84
CA ASP A 107 5.81 5.04 -4.48
C ASP A 107 4.55 5.19 -3.62
N SER A 108 4.22 6.44 -3.28
CA SER A 108 3.11 6.75 -2.36
C SER A 108 1.73 6.44 -2.94
N ARG A 109 1.64 6.19 -4.25
CA ARG A 109 0.40 5.85 -4.96
C ARG A 109 0.11 4.35 -4.96
N VAL A 110 0.95 3.53 -4.33
CA VAL A 110 0.82 2.07 -4.26
C VAL A 110 0.55 1.65 -2.81
N PRO A 111 -0.71 1.74 -2.33
CA PRO A 111 -1.10 1.32 -0.99
C PRO A 111 -1.30 -0.20 -0.96
N VAL A 112 -0.22 -0.96 -0.72
CA VAL A 112 -0.18 -2.42 -0.90
C VAL A 112 -1.29 -3.14 -0.14
N GLU A 113 -1.54 -2.76 1.11
CA GLU A 113 -2.57 -3.35 1.95
C GLU A 113 -3.97 -3.15 1.35
N ASP A 114 -4.27 -1.94 0.88
CA ASP A 114 -5.56 -1.63 0.24
C ASP A 114 -5.69 -2.33 -1.12
N VAL A 115 -4.62 -2.31 -1.94
CA VAL A 115 -4.60 -2.96 -3.27
C VAL A 115 -5.00 -4.43 -3.20
N PHE A 116 -4.65 -5.11 -2.11
CA PHE A 116 -5.01 -6.52 -1.88
C PHE A 116 -6.11 -6.70 -0.84
N ASP A 117 -6.73 -5.62 -0.36
CA ASP A 117 -7.76 -5.66 0.67
C ASP A 117 -7.33 -6.48 1.89
N ARG A 118 -6.18 -6.10 2.50
CA ARG A 118 -5.62 -6.79 3.67
C ARG A 118 -5.72 -5.95 4.92
N GLY A 119 -5.97 -6.60 6.06
CA GLY A 119 -6.07 -5.97 7.38
C GLY A 119 -4.75 -5.94 8.13
N ILE A 120 -4.79 -5.42 9.36
CA ILE A 120 -3.64 -5.35 10.26
C ILE A 120 -3.14 -6.77 10.56
N GLY A 121 -1.84 -7.00 10.34
CA GLY A 121 -1.18 -8.28 10.59
C GLY A 121 -1.34 -9.34 9.49
N ASP A 122 -2.08 -9.03 8.42
CA ASP A 122 -2.36 -9.97 7.33
C ASP A 122 -1.16 -10.21 6.40
N ILE A 123 -0.32 -9.19 6.20
CA ILE A 123 0.83 -9.25 5.28
C ILE A 123 2.03 -8.45 5.81
N PHE A 124 3.23 -8.89 5.45
CA PHE A 124 4.42 -8.05 5.51
C PHE A 124 4.55 -7.24 4.22
N VAL A 125 5.04 -6.00 4.33
CA VAL A 125 5.33 -5.15 3.17
C VAL A 125 6.76 -4.63 3.26
N ALA A 126 7.62 -5.08 2.35
CA ALA A 126 8.96 -4.55 2.14
C ALA A 126 8.94 -3.54 0.99
N ARG A 127 9.54 -2.35 1.18
CA ARG A 127 9.47 -1.27 0.17
C ARG A 127 10.84 -0.68 -0.10
N VAL A 128 11.18 -0.58 -1.38
CA VAL A 128 12.36 0.14 -1.88
C VAL A 128 12.04 0.73 -3.25
N ALA A 129 12.58 1.92 -3.58
CA ALA A 129 12.32 2.57 -4.87
C ALA A 129 12.77 1.65 -6.03
N GLY A 130 11.81 1.20 -6.86
CA GLY A 130 12.04 0.24 -7.94
C GLY A 130 11.99 -1.23 -7.52
N ASN A 131 11.43 -1.58 -6.38
CA ASN A 131 11.07 -2.94 -5.93
C ASN A 131 12.13 -4.03 -6.25
N PHE A 132 13.41 -3.76 -6.01
CA PHE A 132 14.50 -4.71 -6.21
C PHE A 132 14.94 -5.41 -4.92
N VAL A 133 15.54 -6.60 -5.04
CA VAL A 133 16.06 -7.34 -3.90
C VAL A 133 17.54 -7.00 -3.62
N TYR A 134 17.88 -6.94 -2.34
CA TYR A 134 19.24 -6.89 -1.80
C TYR A 134 19.25 -7.61 -0.44
N GLU A 135 20.40 -7.69 0.22
CA GLU A 135 20.58 -8.57 1.39
C GLU A 135 19.54 -8.37 2.50
N ASP A 136 19.22 -7.11 2.87
CA ASP A 136 18.26 -6.85 3.94
C ASP A 136 16.81 -7.22 3.52
N ILE A 137 16.45 -7.04 2.25
CA ILE A 137 15.14 -7.47 1.72
C ILE A 137 15.07 -9.01 1.69
N LEU A 138 16.13 -9.69 1.25
CA LEU A 138 16.20 -11.16 1.26
C LEU A 138 16.07 -11.70 2.69
N GLY A 139 16.81 -11.13 3.64
CA GLY A 139 16.70 -11.50 5.05
C GLY A 139 15.29 -11.29 5.60
N SER A 140 14.62 -10.22 5.18
CA SER A 140 13.21 -9.96 5.55
C SER A 140 12.26 -10.99 4.94
N MET A 141 12.51 -11.44 3.70
CA MET A 141 11.72 -12.50 3.06
C MET A 141 11.94 -13.86 3.75
N GLU A 142 13.19 -14.18 4.10
CA GLU A 142 13.52 -15.39 4.88
C GLU A 142 12.84 -15.36 6.25
N PHE A 143 12.86 -14.23 6.94
CA PHE A 143 12.15 -14.05 8.20
C PHE A 143 10.64 -14.27 8.01
N ALA A 144 10.04 -13.64 7.00
CA ALA A 144 8.61 -13.75 6.74
C ALA A 144 8.18 -15.21 6.47
N CYS A 145 8.93 -15.92 5.63
CA CYS A 145 8.55 -17.29 5.22
C CYS A 145 9.01 -18.34 6.21
N LYS A 146 10.33 -18.33 6.56
CA LYS A 146 10.92 -19.41 7.38
C LYS A 146 10.61 -19.28 8.86
N VAL A 147 10.53 -18.05 9.39
CA VAL A 147 10.29 -17.80 10.83
C VAL A 147 8.82 -17.54 11.11
N SER A 148 8.16 -16.72 10.29
CA SER A 148 6.78 -16.29 10.54
C SER A 148 5.72 -17.09 9.77
N GLY A 149 6.10 -18.04 8.90
CA GLY A 149 5.17 -18.97 8.26
C GLY A 149 4.39 -18.44 7.05
N SER A 150 4.78 -17.29 6.49
CA SER A 150 4.17 -16.74 5.27
C SER A 150 4.31 -17.72 4.10
N LYS A 151 3.25 -17.82 3.28
CA LYS A 151 3.13 -18.79 2.17
C LYS A 151 3.46 -18.21 0.80
N LEU A 152 3.55 -16.87 0.69
CA LEU A 152 3.74 -16.19 -0.58
C LEU A 152 4.79 -15.09 -0.45
N ILE A 153 5.72 -15.06 -1.41
CA ILE A 153 6.55 -13.90 -1.73
C ILE A 153 6.01 -13.31 -3.03
N LEU A 154 5.51 -12.07 -2.97
CA LEU A 154 5.04 -11.35 -4.14
C LEU A 154 5.99 -10.19 -4.45
N VAL A 155 6.63 -10.21 -5.63
CA VAL A 155 7.39 -9.07 -6.16
C VAL A 155 6.46 -8.27 -7.05
N MET A 156 6.06 -7.08 -6.60
CA MET A 156 5.10 -6.24 -7.31
C MET A 156 5.79 -4.98 -7.85
N GLY A 157 5.94 -4.92 -9.19
CA GLY A 157 6.24 -3.70 -9.91
C GLY A 157 5.00 -2.82 -10.08
N HIS A 158 5.17 -1.64 -10.63
CA HIS A 158 4.03 -0.78 -10.97
C HIS A 158 4.31 0.10 -12.18
N GLU A 159 3.28 0.45 -12.92
CA GLU A 159 3.36 1.38 -14.02
C GLU A 159 3.89 2.76 -13.60
N HIS A 160 4.48 3.48 -14.54
CA HIS A 160 5.00 4.83 -14.31
C HIS A 160 6.02 4.96 -13.16
N CYS A 161 6.75 3.89 -12.84
CA CYS A 161 7.73 3.88 -11.76
C CYS A 161 8.87 4.88 -12.00
N GLY A 162 9.00 5.86 -11.08
CA GLY A 162 10.05 6.88 -11.18
C GLY A 162 11.47 6.32 -11.13
N ALA A 163 11.72 5.25 -10.37
CA ALA A 163 13.02 4.60 -10.30
C ALA A 163 13.35 3.85 -11.59
N VAL A 164 12.38 3.18 -12.23
CA VAL A 164 12.54 2.55 -13.54
C VAL A 164 12.86 3.59 -14.61
N LYS A 165 12.10 4.70 -14.66
CA LYS A 165 12.36 5.82 -15.57
C LYS A 165 13.76 6.39 -15.39
N ALA A 166 14.18 6.62 -14.13
CA ALA A 166 15.51 7.12 -13.81
C ALA A 166 16.64 6.14 -14.20
N ALA A 167 16.40 4.82 -14.11
CA ALA A 167 17.35 3.80 -14.55
C ALA A 167 17.50 3.81 -16.09
N ILE A 168 16.41 3.93 -16.83
CA ILE A 168 16.40 4.04 -18.30
C ILE A 168 17.20 5.27 -18.74
N ASP A 169 17.02 6.41 -18.07
CA ASP A 169 17.68 7.69 -18.42
C ASP A 169 19.08 7.82 -17.81
N ASP A 170 19.62 6.78 -17.16
CA ASP A 170 20.94 6.74 -16.51
C ASP A 170 21.19 7.93 -15.57
N VAL A 171 20.21 8.29 -14.75
CA VAL A 171 20.28 9.43 -13.82
C VAL A 171 21.42 9.24 -12.80
N LYS A 172 22.22 10.30 -12.61
CA LYS A 172 23.33 10.34 -11.64
C LYS A 172 23.02 11.35 -10.54
N LEU A 173 22.66 10.86 -9.34
CA LEU A 173 22.33 11.72 -8.20
C LEU A 173 22.58 11.00 -6.88
N GLY A 174 23.65 11.34 -6.20
CA GLY A 174 23.97 10.82 -4.86
C GLY A 174 23.78 9.31 -4.72
N ASN A 175 23.10 8.88 -3.67
CA ASN A 175 22.82 7.46 -3.41
C ASN A 175 21.85 6.84 -4.44
N ILE A 176 21.06 7.65 -5.13
CA ILE A 176 20.17 7.19 -6.20
C ILE A 176 20.99 6.51 -7.30
N THR A 177 22.17 7.04 -7.65
CA THR A 177 23.06 6.44 -8.64
C THR A 177 23.35 4.94 -8.34
N THR A 178 23.74 4.65 -7.09
CA THR A 178 24.03 3.26 -6.67
C THR A 178 22.74 2.42 -6.61
N MET A 179 21.64 2.98 -6.18
CA MET A 179 20.34 2.31 -6.14
C MET A 179 19.90 1.88 -7.54
N LEU A 180 20.00 2.76 -8.54
CA LEU A 180 19.61 2.46 -9.93
C LEU A 180 20.43 1.35 -10.58
N THR A 181 21.68 1.09 -10.14
CA THR A 181 22.44 -0.05 -10.63
C THR A 181 21.76 -1.40 -10.40
N LYS A 182 20.83 -1.49 -9.45
CA LYS A 182 20.06 -2.70 -9.16
C LYS A 182 18.92 -2.94 -10.17
N ILE A 183 18.48 -1.88 -10.85
CA ILE A 183 17.45 -1.94 -11.90
C ILE A 183 18.10 -2.06 -13.29
N GLN A 184 19.36 -1.64 -13.43
CA GLN A 184 20.07 -1.65 -14.73
C GLN A 184 20.02 -3.00 -15.45
N PRO A 185 20.14 -4.17 -14.80
CA PRO A 185 19.99 -5.46 -15.50
C PRO A 185 18.64 -5.60 -16.22
N ALA A 186 17.54 -5.09 -15.66
CA ALA A 186 16.25 -5.12 -16.32
C ALA A 186 16.19 -4.21 -17.56
N VAL A 187 16.87 -3.05 -17.52
CA VAL A 187 17.03 -2.18 -18.70
C VAL A 187 17.80 -2.90 -19.79
N GLU A 188 18.91 -3.59 -19.45
CA GLU A 188 19.75 -4.34 -20.37
C GLU A 188 19.02 -5.56 -20.99
N MET A 189 18.12 -6.19 -20.24
CA MET A 189 17.26 -7.28 -20.73
C MET A 189 16.26 -6.82 -21.79
N THR A 190 15.94 -5.51 -21.81
CA THR A 190 14.89 -4.94 -22.66
C THR A 190 15.49 -4.45 -23.98
N THR A 191 15.63 -5.36 -24.97
CA THR A 191 16.35 -5.09 -26.21
C THR A 191 15.50 -4.88 -27.44
N GLN A 192 14.20 -5.28 -27.42
CA GLN A 192 13.36 -5.38 -28.61
C GLN A 192 12.23 -4.36 -28.69
N ILE A 193 12.33 -3.26 -27.96
CA ILE A 193 11.33 -2.19 -28.02
C ILE A 193 11.75 -1.15 -29.07
N GLU A 194 10.83 -0.88 -30.00
CA GLU A 194 11.00 0.15 -31.02
C GLU A 194 10.81 1.56 -30.43
N GLY A 195 11.46 2.54 -31.05
CA GLY A 195 11.31 3.95 -30.69
C GLY A 195 12.46 4.52 -29.88
N GLU A 196 12.20 5.62 -29.17
CA GLU A 196 13.21 6.34 -28.37
C GLU A 196 13.64 5.52 -27.16
N LYS A 197 14.94 5.40 -26.95
CA LYS A 197 15.51 4.73 -25.77
C LYS A 197 15.60 5.71 -24.58
N SER A 198 14.45 6.17 -24.12
CA SER A 198 14.34 7.08 -22.98
C SER A 198 13.07 6.80 -22.17
N SER A 199 12.94 7.35 -20.99
CA SER A 199 11.77 7.26 -20.14
C SER A 199 10.48 7.88 -20.72
N LYS A 200 10.57 8.56 -21.86
CA LYS A 200 9.42 9.08 -22.62
C LYS A 200 8.71 7.99 -23.43
N ASN A 201 9.39 6.88 -23.69
CA ASN A 201 8.80 5.72 -24.37
C ASN A 201 8.09 4.84 -23.33
N GLU A 202 6.77 4.98 -23.23
CA GLU A 202 5.96 4.26 -22.25
C GLU A 202 6.02 2.75 -22.41
N ALA A 203 6.09 2.24 -23.65
CA ALA A 203 6.25 0.82 -23.92
C ALA A 203 7.60 0.30 -23.40
N LEU A 204 8.67 1.08 -23.51
CA LEU A 204 9.97 0.75 -22.92
C LEU A 204 9.89 0.74 -21.39
N VAL A 205 9.27 1.74 -20.78
CA VAL A 205 9.11 1.82 -19.32
C VAL A 205 8.32 0.61 -18.79
N HIS A 206 7.22 0.26 -19.45
CA HIS A 206 6.41 -0.92 -19.11
C HIS A 206 7.25 -2.21 -19.16
N GLU A 207 7.93 -2.47 -20.29
CA GLU A 207 8.71 -3.70 -20.44
C GLU A 207 9.88 -3.77 -19.47
N VAL A 208 10.56 -2.66 -19.17
CA VAL A 208 11.58 -2.62 -18.12
C VAL A 208 10.99 -2.90 -16.74
N CYS A 209 9.79 -2.41 -16.44
CA CYS A 209 9.09 -2.74 -15.19
C CYS A 209 8.83 -4.24 -15.07
N VAL A 210 8.29 -4.86 -16.11
CA VAL A 210 8.03 -6.31 -16.19
C VAL A 210 9.34 -7.10 -16.02
N ASN A 211 10.40 -6.72 -16.75
CA ASN A 211 11.70 -7.39 -16.70
C ASN A 211 12.37 -7.18 -15.33
N ASN A 212 12.16 -6.04 -14.67
CA ASN A 212 12.67 -5.83 -13.31
C ASN A 212 12.00 -6.79 -12.31
N VAL A 213 10.70 -7.03 -12.44
CA VAL A 213 10.02 -8.03 -11.62
C VAL A 213 10.60 -9.42 -11.89
N LYS A 214 10.66 -9.85 -13.15
CA LYS A 214 11.23 -11.16 -13.55
C LYS A 214 12.66 -11.35 -13.04
N TYR A 215 13.51 -10.35 -13.23
CA TYR A 215 14.91 -10.37 -12.76
C TYR A 215 14.98 -10.56 -11.24
N ASN A 216 14.15 -9.87 -10.48
CA ASN A 216 14.16 -9.98 -9.02
C ASN A 216 13.62 -11.34 -8.53
N LEU A 217 12.65 -11.97 -9.22
CA LEU A 217 12.25 -13.35 -8.91
C LEU A 217 13.43 -14.33 -9.04
N GLU A 218 14.24 -14.18 -10.09
CA GLU A 218 15.44 -15.02 -10.29
C GLU A 218 16.53 -14.71 -9.24
N GLU A 219 16.71 -13.44 -8.90
CA GLU A 219 17.68 -13.04 -7.87
C GLU A 219 17.30 -13.58 -6.47
N ILE A 220 16.01 -13.65 -6.12
CA ILE A 220 15.55 -14.30 -4.88
C ILE A 220 15.97 -15.77 -4.86
N ARG A 221 15.63 -16.51 -5.92
CA ARG A 221 15.95 -17.95 -6.04
C ARG A 221 17.46 -18.23 -6.05
N LYS A 222 18.23 -17.35 -6.68
CA LYS A 222 19.68 -17.45 -6.79
C LYS A 222 20.40 -17.14 -5.48
N LYS A 223 19.95 -16.13 -4.75
CA LYS A 223 20.67 -15.58 -3.59
C LYS A 223 20.19 -16.15 -2.25
N SER A 224 18.97 -16.71 -2.20
CA SER A 224 18.46 -17.35 -0.99
C SER A 224 18.21 -18.84 -1.20
N PRO A 225 19.18 -19.70 -0.84
CA PRO A 225 18.97 -21.14 -0.86
C PRO A 225 17.80 -21.59 0.02
N ILE A 226 17.53 -20.88 1.11
CA ILE A 226 16.42 -21.16 2.05
C ILE A 226 15.08 -21.00 1.33
N LEU A 227 14.86 -19.87 0.67
CA LEU A 227 13.59 -19.59 -0.02
C LEU A 227 13.41 -20.49 -1.24
N LYS A 228 14.50 -20.76 -1.97
CA LYS A 228 14.49 -21.70 -3.10
C LYS A 228 14.06 -23.11 -2.65
N GLU A 229 14.65 -23.63 -1.57
CA GLU A 229 14.30 -24.94 -1.02
C GLU A 229 12.83 -24.99 -0.57
N MET A 230 12.31 -23.92 0.07
CA MET A 230 10.91 -23.83 0.48
C MET A 230 9.96 -23.83 -0.73
N GLU A 231 10.32 -23.11 -1.81
CA GLU A 231 9.55 -23.10 -3.06
C GLU A 231 9.55 -24.48 -3.73
N GLU A 232 10.72 -25.16 -3.82
CA GLU A 232 10.86 -26.52 -4.40
C GLU A 232 10.05 -27.57 -3.62
N LYS A 233 9.86 -27.37 -2.32
CA LYS A 233 9.01 -28.23 -1.47
C LYS A 233 7.53 -27.88 -1.53
N GLY A 234 7.14 -26.81 -2.21
CA GLY A 234 5.76 -26.31 -2.23
C GLY A 234 5.29 -25.69 -0.92
N GLU A 235 6.22 -25.33 -0.03
CA GLU A 235 5.90 -24.64 1.24
C GLU A 235 5.52 -23.18 1.00
N ILE A 236 6.08 -22.56 -0.04
CA ILE A 236 5.81 -21.18 -0.48
C ILE A 236 5.72 -21.10 -2.00
N GLN A 237 5.18 -19.98 -2.50
CA GLN A 237 5.32 -19.54 -3.89
C GLN A 237 6.08 -18.22 -3.96
N ILE A 238 6.88 -18.04 -5.03
CA ILE A 238 7.57 -16.80 -5.37
C ILE A 238 6.99 -16.32 -6.70
N VAL A 239 6.15 -15.26 -6.65
CA VAL A 239 5.31 -14.81 -7.76
C VAL A 239 5.60 -13.36 -8.08
N GLY A 240 5.52 -13.00 -9.37
CA GLY A 240 5.62 -11.64 -9.85
C GLY A 240 4.26 -11.04 -10.18
N ALA A 241 4.15 -9.72 -10.06
CA ALA A 241 2.99 -8.98 -10.53
C ALA A 241 3.36 -7.55 -10.93
N VAL A 242 2.50 -6.93 -11.73
CA VAL A 242 2.57 -5.50 -12.06
C VAL A 242 1.24 -4.84 -11.71
N TYR A 243 1.31 -3.75 -10.97
CA TYR A 243 0.19 -2.91 -10.61
C TYR A 243 -0.01 -1.82 -11.66
N ASP A 244 -1.16 -1.82 -12.30
CA ASP A 244 -1.64 -0.76 -13.19
C ASP A 244 -2.17 0.40 -12.34
N MET A 245 -1.58 1.57 -12.50
CA MET A 245 -1.95 2.76 -11.73
C MET A 245 -3.17 3.49 -12.29
N ASP A 246 -3.60 3.18 -13.50
CA ASP A 246 -4.78 3.79 -14.14
C ASP A 246 -6.06 3.04 -13.72
N ALA A 247 -5.99 1.71 -13.65
CA ALA A 247 -7.13 0.85 -13.33
C ALA A 247 -7.12 0.35 -11.87
N GLY A 248 -5.98 0.38 -11.18
CA GLY A 248 -5.81 -0.28 -9.89
C GLY A 248 -5.70 -1.79 -9.98
N GLU A 249 -5.57 -2.34 -11.19
CA GLU A 249 -5.47 -3.77 -11.44
C GLU A 249 -4.06 -4.30 -11.17
N VAL A 250 -3.99 -5.52 -10.61
CA VAL A 250 -2.74 -6.26 -10.46
C VAL A 250 -2.73 -7.45 -11.40
N THR A 251 -1.86 -7.41 -12.41
CA THR A 251 -1.62 -8.54 -13.33
C THR A 251 -0.53 -9.44 -12.77
N PHE A 252 -0.91 -10.67 -12.41
CA PHE A 252 0.02 -11.71 -11.94
C PHE A 252 0.71 -12.39 -13.12
N MET A 253 2.00 -12.76 -12.94
CA MET A 253 2.85 -13.39 -13.95
C MET A 253 3.14 -14.85 -13.60
#